data_9970b52f300ae3e21fcda2691438b3d1
#
_entry.id   9970b52f300ae3e21fcda2691438b3d1
#
_cell.length_a   1.000
_cell.length_b   1.000
_cell.length_c   1.000
_cell.angle_alpha   90.00
_cell.angle_beta   90.00
_cell.angle_gamma   90.00
#
_symmetry.space_group_name_H-M   'P 1'
#
loop_
_entity.id
_entity.type
_entity.pdbx_description
1 polymer ?
#
loop_
_entity_poly.entity_id
_entity_poly.type
_entity_poly.pdbx_seq_one_letter_code
_entity_poly.pdbx_strand_id
1 'polypeptide(L)'
;MNFILQNRGFVFGLLIALFILVLPTPEGLSSEAHRTAAIFLLMGTWWATEAVPVAVTALVPLALFPLLGIVDIQNAANPYANKIVYLFLGGFLIATAIQKWNLHKRIALFVLNNAGSNGASLILGFMVTAAVISMWVMNTATTIMLLPIGLAVITVVKETVKGLSEKETENFQLALLLGIAYGATIGGMSTLIGTGPNGMLAAFMADNYGLDISFVDWMKVGVPLSAVMLPCSWLILTRIIFKVKFETSTETIALLSDMKEELGSLRGPEYKVLLVFILTAAAWMFRTLIDNITFLEGLSDAGIAMIASLALFLIPSGDKEKKGGLLEWQDAQVNVPWGLLVLFGGGLSLANAVQTTGLAIWMGNLLPEGINLVSVSYTHLTLPTKA
;
A
#
# COMPACT_ATOMS: atom_id res chain seq x y z
N MET A 1 -25.93 18.98 18.94
CA MET A 1 -25.19 18.82 20.19
C MET A 1 -24.61 17.40 20.38
N ASN A 2 -25.32 16.33 19.97
CA ASN A 2 -24.83 14.96 20.09
C ASN A 2 -23.62 14.61 19.19
N PHE A 3 -23.50 15.19 17.98
CA PHE A 3 -22.38 14.92 17.06
C PHE A 3 -21.04 15.38 17.66
N ILE A 4 -20.99 16.57 18.27
CA ILE A 4 -19.76 17.13 18.86
C ILE A 4 -19.33 16.32 20.09
N LEU A 5 -20.26 15.84 20.92
CA LEU A 5 -19.95 15.04 22.10
C LEU A 5 -19.54 13.60 21.74
N GLN A 6 -20.02 13.06 20.63
CA GLN A 6 -19.64 11.76 20.11
C GLN A 6 -18.28 11.77 19.38
N ASN A 7 -17.86 12.95 18.88
CA ASN A 7 -16.60 13.07 18.13
C ASN A 7 -15.57 13.92 18.90
N ARG A 8 -15.10 13.40 20.04
CA ARG A 8 -14.11 14.07 20.91
C ARG A 8 -12.82 14.43 20.16
N GLY A 9 -12.37 13.59 19.24
CA GLY A 9 -11.17 13.82 18.44
C GLY A 9 -11.31 15.04 17.52
N PHE A 10 -12.50 15.27 16.94
CA PHE A 10 -12.79 16.43 16.11
C PHE A 10 -12.65 17.74 16.90
N VAL A 11 -13.33 17.81 18.05
CA VAL A 11 -13.28 18.99 18.93
C VAL A 11 -11.90 19.23 19.48
N PHE A 12 -11.22 18.17 19.94
CA PHE A 12 -9.87 18.27 20.47
C PHE A 12 -8.87 18.77 19.43
N GLY A 13 -8.93 18.26 18.18
CA GLY A 13 -8.08 18.74 17.09
C GLY A 13 -8.28 20.22 16.79
N LEU A 14 -9.54 20.68 16.74
CA LEU A 14 -9.83 22.10 16.56
C LEU A 14 -9.34 22.97 17.73
N LEU A 15 -9.56 22.53 18.96
CA LEU A 15 -9.14 23.29 20.14
C LEU A 15 -7.61 23.39 20.25
N ILE A 16 -6.88 22.31 19.94
CA ILE A 16 -5.40 22.36 19.97
C ILE A 16 -4.86 23.28 18.87
N ALA A 17 -5.44 23.24 17.67
CA ALA A 17 -5.03 24.13 16.59
C ALA A 17 -5.32 25.60 16.92
N LEU A 18 -6.52 25.90 17.39
CA LEU A 18 -6.90 27.27 17.83
C LEU A 18 -6.03 27.75 18.99
N PHE A 19 -5.76 26.89 19.96
CA PHE A 19 -4.88 27.21 21.08
C PHE A 19 -3.50 27.63 20.59
N ILE A 20 -2.88 26.86 19.68
CA ILE A 20 -1.57 27.20 19.11
C ILE A 20 -1.64 28.51 18.33
N LEU A 21 -2.66 28.74 17.50
CA LEU A 21 -2.79 29.97 16.72
C LEU A 21 -2.94 31.23 17.56
N VAL A 22 -3.47 31.11 18.79
CA VAL A 22 -3.64 32.24 19.74
C VAL A 22 -2.36 32.50 20.56
N LEU A 23 -1.51 31.48 20.73
CA LEU A 23 -0.23 31.66 21.46
C LEU A 23 0.70 32.57 20.68
N PRO A 24 1.57 33.33 21.39
CA PRO A 24 2.64 34.08 20.75
C PRO A 24 3.59 33.10 20.03
N THR A 25 4.09 33.53 18.87
CA THR A 25 5.07 32.75 18.13
C THR A 25 6.33 32.54 18.97
N PRO A 26 6.78 31.28 19.18
CA PRO A 26 8.01 31.01 19.94
C PRO A 26 9.24 31.66 19.33
N GLU A 27 10.24 31.98 20.15
CA GLU A 27 11.51 32.53 19.68
C GLU A 27 12.19 31.57 18.68
N GLY A 28 12.72 32.13 17.60
CA GLY A 28 13.38 31.38 16.54
C GLY A 28 12.44 30.65 15.57
N LEU A 29 11.12 30.74 15.74
CA LEU A 29 10.14 30.17 14.83
C LEU A 29 9.53 31.29 13.96
N SER A 30 9.37 31.04 12.65
CA SER A 30 8.64 31.97 11.76
C SER A 30 7.12 31.91 12.03
N SER A 31 6.39 32.98 11.67
CA SER A 31 4.91 32.97 11.81
C SER A 31 4.24 31.93 10.93
N GLU A 32 4.80 31.65 9.77
CA GLU A 32 4.34 30.61 8.85
C GLU A 32 4.56 29.22 9.45
N ALA A 33 5.73 28.97 10.06
CA ALA A 33 6.03 27.71 10.72
C ALA A 33 5.13 27.48 11.95
N HIS A 34 4.84 28.54 12.72
CA HIS A 34 3.92 28.46 13.85
C HIS A 34 2.50 28.07 13.42
N ARG A 35 1.98 28.68 12.35
CA ARG A 35 0.68 28.32 11.78
C ARG A 35 0.71 26.90 11.19
N THR A 36 1.82 26.51 10.56
CA THR A 36 2.02 25.15 10.06
C THR A 36 1.96 24.12 11.19
N ALA A 37 2.55 24.42 12.36
CA ALA A 37 2.49 23.56 13.54
C ALA A 37 1.03 23.36 14.03
N ALA A 38 0.20 24.41 14.01
CA ALA A 38 -1.20 24.33 14.35
C ALA A 38 -1.96 23.37 13.42
N ILE A 39 -1.76 23.50 12.10
CA ILE A 39 -2.41 22.63 11.11
C ILE A 39 -1.84 21.21 11.15
N PHE A 40 -0.55 21.02 11.38
CA PHE A 40 0.08 19.72 11.58
C PHE A 40 -0.57 18.97 12.73
N LEU A 41 -0.79 19.59 13.87
CA LEU A 41 -1.44 18.97 15.03
C LEU A 41 -2.94 18.74 14.81
N LEU A 42 -3.62 19.63 14.10
CA LEU A 42 -5.02 19.41 13.68
C LEU A 42 -5.15 18.15 12.86
N MET A 43 -4.37 18.08 11.76
CA MET A 43 -4.43 16.94 10.83
C MET A 43 -3.97 15.64 11.51
N GLY A 44 -2.87 15.69 12.28
CA GLY A 44 -2.37 14.55 13.05
C GLY A 44 -3.39 14.02 14.05
N THR A 45 -4.08 14.91 14.76
CA THR A 45 -5.15 14.53 15.70
C THR A 45 -6.32 13.88 14.96
N TRP A 46 -6.78 14.47 13.86
CA TRP A 46 -7.91 13.94 13.09
C TRP A 46 -7.56 12.60 12.44
N TRP A 47 -6.33 12.40 11.95
CA TRP A 47 -5.88 11.11 11.41
C TRP A 47 -5.74 10.05 12.50
N ALA A 48 -5.17 10.41 13.66
CA ALA A 48 -4.97 9.46 14.75
C ALA A 48 -6.27 9.01 15.44
N THR A 49 -7.28 9.88 15.45
CA THR A 49 -8.57 9.62 16.08
C THR A 49 -9.66 9.19 15.09
N GLU A 50 -9.34 9.21 13.78
CA GLU A 50 -10.31 8.99 12.70
C GLU A 50 -11.58 9.85 12.84
N ALA A 51 -11.44 11.01 13.46
CA ALA A 51 -12.55 11.92 13.75
C ALA A 51 -13.24 12.45 12.49
N VAL A 52 -12.48 12.50 11.40
CA VAL A 52 -12.91 12.84 10.05
C VAL A 52 -12.29 11.81 9.11
N PRO A 53 -12.97 11.39 8.03
CA PRO A 53 -12.36 10.48 7.07
C PRO A 53 -10.97 10.97 6.63
N VAL A 54 -10.00 10.06 6.59
CA VAL A 54 -8.58 10.41 6.35
C VAL A 54 -8.35 11.22 5.07
N ALA A 55 -9.13 10.93 4.01
CA ALA A 55 -9.10 11.67 2.76
C ALA A 55 -9.64 13.11 2.89
N VAL A 56 -10.65 13.32 3.74
CA VAL A 56 -11.22 14.66 3.98
C VAL A 56 -10.23 15.50 4.79
N THR A 57 -9.61 14.92 5.82
CA THR A 57 -8.51 15.58 6.55
C THR A 57 -7.39 16.01 5.62
N ALA A 58 -7.07 15.19 4.63
CA ALA A 58 -6.06 15.48 3.63
C ALA A 58 -6.39 16.67 2.71
N LEU A 59 -7.60 17.20 2.71
CA LEU A 59 -7.96 18.43 1.98
C LEU A 59 -7.71 19.71 2.78
N VAL A 60 -7.40 19.59 4.07
CA VAL A 60 -7.15 20.75 4.96
C VAL A 60 -6.07 21.68 4.42
N PRO A 61 -4.92 21.21 3.89
CA PRO A 61 -3.88 22.07 3.34
C PRO A 61 -4.39 23.00 2.25
N LEU A 62 -5.24 22.51 1.33
CA LEU A 62 -5.78 23.31 0.22
C LEU A 62 -6.64 24.48 0.71
N ALA A 63 -7.34 24.31 1.82
CA ALA A 63 -8.20 25.34 2.39
C ALA A 63 -7.43 26.27 3.36
N LEU A 64 -6.69 25.69 4.27
CA LEU A 64 -6.17 26.45 5.41
C LEU A 64 -4.75 27.02 5.17
N PHE A 65 -3.93 26.44 4.31
CA PHE A 65 -2.59 26.99 4.05
C PHE A 65 -2.67 28.39 3.39
N PRO A 66 -3.44 28.58 2.32
CA PRO A 66 -3.60 29.93 1.75
C PRO A 66 -4.29 30.89 2.71
N LEU A 67 -5.35 30.43 3.39
CA LEU A 67 -6.14 31.25 4.31
C LEU A 67 -5.29 31.79 5.46
N LEU A 68 -4.38 30.97 5.99
CA LEU A 68 -3.50 31.34 7.10
C LEU A 68 -2.18 31.96 6.61
N GLY A 69 -1.99 32.15 5.30
CA GLY A 69 -0.75 32.69 4.73
C GLY A 69 0.49 31.85 5.00
N ILE A 70 0.34 30.52 5.02
CA ILE A 70 1.44 29.55 5.15
C ILE A 70 2.15 29.41 3.81
N VAL A 71 1.40 29.02 2.77
CA VAL A 71 1.82 28.99 1.37
C VAL A 71 0.62 29.36 0.50
N ASP A 72 0.87 29.79 -0.74
CA ASP A 72 -0.21 30.05 -1.70
C ASP A 72 -0.92 28.77 -2.16
N ILE A 73 -2.07 28.92 -2.81
CA ILE A 73 -2.89 27.78 -3.26
C ILE A 73 -2.14 26.89 -4.27
N GLN A 74 -1.31 27.47 -5.13
CA GLN A 74 -0.56 26.71 -6.11
C GLN A 74 0.44 25.77 -5.45
N ASN A 75 1.20 26.28 -4.48
CA ASN A 75 2.17 25.52 -3.71
C ASN A 75 1.49 24.48 -2.80
N ALA A 76 0.33 24.79 -2.24
CA ALA A 76 -0.47 23.84 -1.49
C ALA A 76 -1.03 22.71 -2.37
N ALA A 77 -1.37 23.00 -3.63
CA ALA A 77 -1.99 22.04 -4.56
C ALA A 77 -1.01 21.18 -5.33
N ASN A 78 0.20 21.69 -5.64
CA ASN A 78 1.21 20.97 -6.42
C ASN A 78 1.49 19.54 -5.92
N PRO A 79 1.60 19.26 -4.60
CA PRO A 79 1.86 17.91 -4.10
C PRO A 79 0.76 16.88 -4.44
N TYR A 80 -0.49 17.32 -4.68
CA TYR A 80 -1.58 16.41 -5.10
C TYR A 80 -1.41 15.93 -6.54
N ALA A 81 -0.59 16.62 -7.34
CA ALA A 81 -0.22 16.24 -8.70
C ALA A 81 1.21 15.65 -8.77
N ASN A 82 1.79 15.21 -7.64
CA ASN A 82 3.10 14.57 -7.63
C ASN A 82 3.10 13.29 -8.50
N LYS A 83 4.22 13.03 -9.20
CA LYS A 83 4.38 11.85 -10.07
C LYS A 83 4.02 10.52 -9.40
N ILE A 84 4.25 10.42 -8.09
CA ILE A 84 3.95 9.21 -7.32
C ILE A 84 2.44 8.95 -7.22
N VAL A 85 1.62 9.99 -7.15
CA VAL A 85 0.14 9.87 -7.15
C VAL A 85 -0.34 9.22 -8.44
N TYR A 86 0.25 9.58 -9.59
CA TYR A 86 -0.08 8.97 -10.89
C TYR A 86 0.47 7.56 -11.04
N LEU A 87 1.63 7.25 -10.45
CA LEU A 87 2.13 5.88 -10.37
C LEU A 87 1.13 4.99 -9.64
N PHE A 88 0.63 5.43 -8.48
CA PHE A 88 -0.39 4.71 -7.72
C PHE A 88 -1.73 4.63 -8.45
N LEU A 89 -2.18 5.72 -9.06
CA LEU A 89 -3.40 5.69 -9.88
C LEU A 89 -3.31 4.62 -10.96
N GLY A 90 -2.21 4.60 -11.72
CA GLY A 90 -1.99 3.57 -12.75
C GLY A 90 -1.92 2.17 -12.18
N GLY A 91 -1.20 1.98 -11.06
CA GLY A 91 -1.13 0.71 -10.34
C GLY A 91 -2.51 0.21 -9.89
N PHE A 92 -3.36 1.10 -9.34
CA PHE A 92 -4.72 0.75 -8.93
C PHE A 92 -5.64 0.42 -10.11
N LEU A 93 -5.50 1.09 -11.24
CA LEU A 93 -6.23 0.77 -12.45
C LEU A 93 -5.85 -0.63 -12.98
N ILE A 94 -4.56 -0.95 -13.00
CA ILE A 94 -4.07 -2.29 -13.38
C ILE A 94 -4.59 -3.35 -12.39
N ALA A 95 -4.50 -3.08 -11.09
CA ALA A 95 -5.03 -3.96 -10.04
C ALA A 95 -6.55 -4.18 -10.18
N THR A 96 -7.31 -3.14 -10.52
CA THR A 96 -8.75 -3.24 -10.78
C THR A 96 -9.05 -4.15 -11.97
N ALA A 97 -8.27 -4.07 -13.06
CA ALA A 97 -8.43 -4.97 -14.21
C ALA A 97 -8.09 -6.42 -13.84
N ILE A 98 -7.02 -6.67 -13.06
CA ILE A 98 -6.67 -7.99 -12.52
C ILE A 98 -7.82 -8.57 -11.68
N GLN A 99 -8.50 -7.73 -10.88
CA GLN A 99 -9.64 -8.13 -10.07
C GLN A 99 -10.89 -8.38 -10.90
N LYS A 100 -11.23 -7.49 -11.83
CA LYS A 100 -12.41 -7.60 -12.71
C LYS A 100 -12.43 -8.92 -13.47
N TRP A 101 -11.28 -9.39 -13.93
CA TRP A 101 -11.15 -10.62 -14.72
C TRP A 101 -10.69 -11.84 -13.91
N ASN A 102 -10.75 -11.80 -12.56
CA ASN A 102 -10.42 -12.90 -11.66
C ASN A 102 -9.01 -13.49 -11.80
N LEU A 103 -8.06 -12.76 -12.40
CA LEU A 103 -6.68 -13.22 -12.57
C LEU A 103 -6.00 -13.45 -11.20
N HIS A 104 -6.32 -12.63 -10.20
CA HIS A 104 -5.86 -12.79 -8.82
C HIS A 104 -6.29 -14.13 -8.19
N LYS A 105 -7.53 -14.62 -8.47
CA LYS A 105 -8.01 -15.92 -7.98
C LYS A 105 -7.24 -17.06 -8.64
N ARG A 106 -6.92 -16.93 -9.91
CA ARG A 106 -6.14 -17.93 -10.64
C ARG A 106 -4.73 -18.05 -10.09
N ILE A 107 -4.07 -16.90 -9.82
CA ILE A 107 -2.76 -16.86 -9.17
C ILE A 107 -2.84 -17.51 -7.78
N ALA A 108 -3.85 -17.15 -6.98
CA ALA A 108 -4.06 -17.72 -5.66
C ALA A 108 -4.19 -19.24 -5.68
N LEU A 109 -5.10 -19.77 -6.50
CA LEU A 109 -5.34 -21.21 -6.58
C LEU A 109 -4.16 -21.97 -7.21
N PHE A 110 -3.39 -21.34 -8.10
CA PHE A 110 -2.17 -21.94 -8.61
C PHE A 110 -1.14 -22.16 -7.49
N VAL A 111 -0.94 -21.17 -6.61
CA VAL A 111 0.00 -21.28 -5.48
C VAL A 111 -0.54 -22.27 -4.43
N LEU A 112 -1.83 -22.16 -4.07
CA LEU A 112 -2.45 -23.00 -3.03
C LEU A 112 -2.49 -24.47 -3.39
N ASN A 113 -2.75 -24.82 -4.66
CA ASN A 113 -2.73 -26.23 -5.12
C ASN A 113 -1.32 -26.85 -5.08
N ASN A 114 -0.27 -26.05 -5.01
CA ASN A 114 1.11 -26.50 -4.83
C ASN A 114 1.58 -26.37 -3.37
N ALA A 115 0.72 -25.94 -2.46
CA ALA A 115 1.03 -25.93 -1.04
C ALA A 115 1.11 -27.36 -0.49
N GLY A 116 1.99 -27.62 0.46
CA GLY A 116 2.17 -28.96 1.02
C GLY A 116 0.91 -29.46 1.75
N SER A 117 0.90 -30.77 2.05
CA SER A 117 -0.22 -31.52 2.63
C SER A 117 -0.37 -31.41 4.15
N ASN A 118 0.20 -30.42 4.80
CA ASN A 118 0.04 -30.19 6.24
C ASN A 118 -0.47 -28.77 6.54
N GLY A 119 -1.11 -28.59 7.70
CA GLY A 119 -1.72 -27.32 8.07
C GLY A 119 -0.74 -26.13 8.06
N ALA A 120 0.51 -26.34 8.48
CA ALA A 120 1.52 -25.28 8.48
C ALA A 120 1.94 -24.90 7.03
N SER A 121 2.11 -25.88 6.14
CA SER A 121 2.43 -25.62 4.73
C SER A 121 1.26 -24.93 4.00
N LEU A 122 0.03 -25.28 4.34
CA LEU A 122 -1.15 -24.61 3.80
C LEU A 122 -1.20 -23.14 4.21
N ILE A 123 -0.87 -22.81 5.48
CA ILE A 123 -0.72 -21.43 5.94
C ILE A 123 0.38 -20.72 5.15
N LEU A 124 1.55 -21.35 4.93
CA LEU A 124 2.60 -20.77 4.10
C LEU A 124 2.11 -20.49 2.68
N GLY A 125 1.36 -21.41 2.08
CA GLY A 125 0.75 -21.22 0.77
C GLY A 125 -0.14 -19.97 0.71
N PHE A 126 -1.00 -19.77 1.71
CA PHE A 126 -1.82 -18.56 1.83
C PHE A 126 -0.98 -17.30 2.04
N MET A 127 0.06 -17.36 2.89
CA MET A 127 0.97 -16.24 3.12
C MET A 127 1.73 -15.85 1.85
N VAL A 128 2.27 -16.82 1.11
CA VAL A 128 2.96 -16.58 -0.17
C VAL A 128 1.99 -16.01 -1.21
N THR A 129 0.78 -16.57 -1.31
CA THR A 129 -0.27 -16.07 -2.19
C THR A 129 -0.61 -14.62 -1.87
N ALA A 130 -0.86 -14.32 -0.60
CA ALA A 130 -1.15 -12.98 -0.13
C ALA A 130 0.00 -12.02 -0.45
N ALA A 131 1.24 -12.44 -0.21
CA ALA A 131 2.42 -11.63 -0.49
C ALA A 131 2.57 -11.32 -1.99
N VAL A 132 2.46 -12.33 -2.86
CA VAL A 132 2.61 -12.14 -4.32
C VAL A 132 1.53 -11.22 -4.89
N ILE A 133 0.27 -11.40 -4.47
CA ILE A 133 -0.83 -10.53 -4.92
C ILE A 133 -0.64 -9.12 -4.36
N SER A 134 -0.25 -8.98 -3.09
CA SER A 134 -0.12 -7.69 -2.43
C SER A 134 1.08 -6.86 -2.88
N MET A 135 2.00 -7.42 -3.63
CA MET A 135 3.02 -6.64 -4.35
C MET A 135 2.39 -5.66 -5.36
N TRP A 136 1.20 -5.97 -5.87
CA TRP A 136 0.55 -5.27 -6.99
C TRP A 136 -0.83 -4.73 -6.64
N VAL A 137 -1.45 -5.30 -5.62
CA VAL A 137 -2.80 -4.98 -5.13
C VAL A 137 -2.70 -4.57 -3.67
N MET A 138 -3.47 -3.60 -3.23
CA MET A 138 -3.46 -3.13 -1.83
C MET A 138 -3.67 -4.28 -0.84
N ASN A 139 -2.98 -4.22 0.30
CA ASN A 139 -3.02 -5.22 1.37
C ASN A 139 -4.45 -5.56 1.80
N THR A 140 -5.29 -4.55 2.03
CA THR A 140 -6.69 -4.73 2.43
C THR A 140 -7.50 -5.49 1.38
N ALA A 141 -7.37 -5.08 0.10
CA ALA A 141 -8.07 -5.75 -1.00
C ALA A 141 -7.61 -7.20 -1.16
N THR A 142 -6.30 -7.46 -1.05
CA THR A 142 -5.72 -8.80 -1.08
C THR A 142 -6.26 -9.67 0.05
N THR A 143 -6.31 -9.13 1.27
CA THR A 143 -6.82 -9.85 2.45
C THR A 143 -8.30 -10.18 2.28
N ILE A 144 -9.13 -9.21 1.88
CA ILE A 144 -10.58 -9.43 1.66
C ILE A 144 -10.82 -10.48 0.56
N MET A 145 -10.00 -10.50 -0.49
CA MET A 145 -10.15 -11.48 -1.59
C MET A 145 -9.79 -12.90 -1.17
N LEU A 146 -8.78 -13.07 -0.31
CA LEU A 146 -8.35 -14.39 0.15
C LEU A 146 -9.19 -14.91 1.32
N LEU A 147 -9.87 -14.03 2.03
CA LEU A 147 -10.68 -14.40 3.21
C LEU A 147 -11.74 -15.48 2.91
N PRO A 148 -12.57 -15.40 1.85
CA PRO A 148 -13.55 -16.44 1.55
C PRO A 148 -12.91 -17.82 1.29
N ILE A 149 -11.77 -17.86 0.59
CA ILE A 149 -11.02 -19.10 0.32
C ILE A 149 -10.48 -19.66 1.64
N GLY A 150 -9.89 -18.80 2.47
CA GLY A 150 -9.38 -19.18 3.79
C GLY A 150 -10.46 -19.73 4.71
N LEU A 151 -11.64 -19.09 4.75
CA LEU A 151 -12.79 -19.56 5.54
C LEU A 151 -13.33 -20.90 5.03
N ALA A 152 -13.42 -21.10 3.72
CA ALA A 152 -13.83 -22.39 3.15
C ALA A 152 -12.86 -23.50 3.55
N VAL A 153 -11.55 -23.27 3.46
CA VAL A 153 -10.52 -24.22 3.89
C VAL A 153 -10.62 -24.52 5.38
N ILE A 154 -10.82 -23.50 6.24
CA ILE A 154 -11.01 -23.69 7.69
C ILE A 154 -12.22 -24.60 7.95
N THR A 155 -13.32 -24.37 7.26
CA THR A 155 -14.55 -25.20 7.42
C THR A 155 -14.29 -26.65 7.05
N VAL A 156 -13.67 -26.91 5.89
CA VAL A 156 -13.37 -28.28 5.46
C VAL A 156 -12.39 -28.97 6.40
N VAL A 157 -11.32 -28.28 6.84
CA VAL A 157 -10.36 -28.82 7.81
C VAL A 157 -11.06 -29.21 9.12
N LYS A 158 -11.94 -28.34 9.63
CA LYS A 158 -12.71 -28.60 10.85
C LYS A 158 -13.61 -29.83 10.75
N GLU A 159 -14.20 -30.06 9.59
CA GLU A 159 -15.15 -31.15 9.36
C GLU A 159 -14.47 -32.48 9.03
N THR A 160 -13.33 -32.45 8.35
CA THR A 160 -12.74 -33.65 7.74
C THR A 160 -11.48 -34.17 8.46
N VAL A 161 -10.71 -33.30 9.13
CA VAL A 161 -9.51 -33.75 9.85
C VAL A 161 -9.91 -34.33 11.21
N LYS A 162 -9.89 -35.64 11.31
CA LYS A 162 -10.24 -36.37 12.54
C LYS A 162 -9.19 -36.19 13.63
N GLY A 163 -9.66 -36.04 14.89
CA GLY A 163 -8.79 -36.01 16.06
C GLY A 163 -8.21 -34.65 16.39
N LEU A 164 -8.56 -33.60 15.67
CA LEU A 164 -8.23 -32.22 16.08
C LEU A 164 -9.07 -31.82 17.30
N SER A 165 -8.38 -31.36 18.33
CA SER A 165 -9.03 -30.70 19.46
C SER A 165 -9.62 -29.32 19.04
N GLU A 166 -10.59 -28.83 19.79
CA GLU A 166 -11.15 -27.50 19.56
C GLU A 166 -10.06 -26.41 19.56
N LYS A 167 -9.09 -26.51 20.46
CA LYS A 167 -7.96 -25.57 20.55
C LYS A 167 -7.02 -25.64 19.34
N GLU A 168 -6.78 -26.82 18.78
CA GLU A 168 -5.94 -26.96 17.56
C GLU A 168 -6.66 -26.38 16.35
N THR A 169 -7.98 -26.56 16.25
CA THR A 169 -8.81 -25.95 15.22
C THR A 169 -8.79 -24.43 15.31
N GLU A 170 -8.97 -23.88 16.52
CA GLU A 170 -8.89 -22.43 16.77
C GLU A 170 -7.50 -21.88 16.42
N ASN A 171 -6.43 -22.56 16.84
CA ASN A 171 -5.06 -22.19 16.52
C ASN A 171 -4.81 -22.15 15.01
N PHE A 172 -5.30 -23.15 14.28
CA PHE A 172 -5.18 -23.16 12.81
C PHE A 172 -5.95 -22.00 12.17
N GLN A 173 -7.17 -21.77 12.61
CA GLN A 173 -8.01 -20.66 12.12
C GLN A 173 -7.33 -19.31 12.34
N LEU A 174 -6.85 -19.04 13.54
CA LEU A 174 -6.15 -17.79 13.88
C LEU A 174 -4.85 -17.65 13.08
N ALA A 175 -4.03 -18.72 13.02
CA ALA A 175 -2.78 -18.72 12.27
C ALA A 175 -3.00 -18.48 10.76
N LEU A 176 -4.05 -19.05 10.18
CA LEU A 176 -4.38 -18.87 8.76
C LEU A 176 -4.82 -17.43 8.47
N LEU A 177 -5.76 -16.90 9.26
CA LEU A 177 -6.29 -15.55 9.06
C LEU A 177 -5.22 -14.48 9.29
N LEU A 178 -4.43 -14.60 10.36
CA LEU A 178 -3.28 -13.73 10.61
C LEU A 178 -2.20 -13.91 9.55
N GLY A 179 -1.97 -15.14 9.09
CA GLY A 179 -1.03 -15.45 8.01
C GLY A 179 -1.39 -14.72 6.71
N ILE A 180 -2.66 -14.71 6.32
CA ILE A 180 -3.14 -13.93 5.16
C ILE A 180 -2.85 -12.44 5.35
N ALA A 181 -3.19 -11.88 6.52
CA ALA A 181 -3.00 -10.46 6.80
C ALA A 181 -1.51 -10.07 6.82
N TYR A 182 -0.66 -10.84 7.51
CA TYR A 182 0.78 -10.60 7.53
C TYR A 182 1.42 -10.85 6.17
N GLY A 183 1.01 -11.90 5.45
CA GLY A 183 1.46 -12.15 4.09
C GLY A 183 1.18 -10.97 3.17
N ALA A 184 -0.02 -10.41 3.21
CA ALA A 184 -0.38 -9.22 2.45
C ALA A 184 0.48 -8.00 2.84
N THR A 185 0.66 -7.74 4.14
CA THR A 185 1.45 -6.61 4.62
C THR A 185 2.92 -6.74 4.21
N ILE A 186 3.52 -7.92 4.40
CA ILE A 186 4.92 -8.20 4.05
C ILE A 186 5.11 -8.10 2.52
N GLY A 187 4.19 -8.68 1.73
CA GLY A 187 4.22 -8.58 0.27
C GLY A 187 4.11 -7.14 -0.23
N GLY A 188 3.24 -6.34 0.40
CA GLY A 188 3.07 -4.93 0.06
C GLY A 188 4.33 -4.08 0.23
N MET A 189 5.26 -4.46 1.12
CA MET A 189 6.55 -3.78 1.27
C MET A 189 7.50 -4.03 0.09
N SER A 190 7.27 -5.08 -0.72
CA SER A 190 8.19 -5.50 -1.78
C SER A 190 8.28 -4.53 -2.95
N THR A 191 7.24 -3.76 -3.25
CA THR A 191 7.19 -2.83 -4.38
C THR A 191 6.73 -1.44 -3.97
N LEU A 192 6.99 -0.43 -4.81
CA LEU A 192 6.54 0.93 -4.54
C LEU A 192 5.02 1.05 -4.43
N ILE A 193 4.26 0.32 -5.25
CA ILE A 193 2.80 0.40 -5.33
C ILE A 193 2.07 -0.56 -4.39
N GLY A 194 2.77 -1.49 -3.76
CA GLY A 194 2.14 -2.50 -2.90
C GLY A 194 1.50 -1.89 -1.65
N THR A 195 2.08 -0.81 -1.11
CA THR A 195 1.47 -0.07 0.02
C THR A 195 1.80 1.42 -0.04
N GLY A 196 0.86 2.24 0.44
CA GLY A 196 0.95 3.70 0.38
C GLY A 196 2.21 4.33 0.98
N PRO A 197 2.64 3.93 2.18
CA PRO A 197 3.85 4.48 2.80
C PRO A 197 5.12 4.37 1.96
N ASN A 198 5.26 3.32 1.13
CA ASN A 198 6.42 3.15 0.25
C ASN A 198 6.54 4.31 -0.76
N GLY A 199 5.43 4.62 -1.43
CA GLY A 199 5.39 5.73 -2.38
C GLY A 199 5.54 7.09 -1.72
N MET A 200 4.94 7.28 -0.54
CA MET A 200 5.11 8.53 0.22
C MET A 200 6.58 8.76 0.60
N LEU A 201 7.29 7.70 1.04
CA LEU A 201 8.72 7.80 1.34
C LEU A 201 9.51 8.12 0.06
N ALA A 202 9.24 7.45 -1.06
CA ALA A 202 9.94 7.73 -2.32
C ALA A 202 9.71 9.16 -2.80
N ALA A 203 8.47 9.68 -2.73
CA ALA A 203 8.15 11.05 -3.06
C ALA A 203 8.86 12.04 -2.13
N PHE A 204 8.83 11.80 -0.83
CA PHE A 204 9.50 12.64 0.17
C PHE A 204 11.01 12.71 -0.06
N MET A 205 11.64 11.58 -0.37
CA MET A 205 13.08 11.51 -0.66
C MET A 205 13.43 12.27 -1.95
N ALA A 206 12.59 12.16 -2.98
CA ALA A 206 12.78 12.89 -4.23
C ALA A 206 12.62 14.41 -4.02
N ASP A 207 11.54 14.83 -3.36
CA ASP A 207 11.18 16.25 -3.22
C ASP A 207 12.13 17.01 -2.28
N ASN A 208 12.63 16.36 -1.20
CA ASN A 208 13.41 17.02 -0.16
C ASN A 208 14.93 16.77 -0.26
N TYR A 209 15.34 15.64 -0.84
CA TYR A 209 16.76 15.23 -0.88
C TYR A 209 17.28 15.02 -2.30
N GLY A 210 16.43 15.17 -3.34
CA GLY A 210 16.79 14.92 -4.73
C GLY A 210 17.10 13.44 -5.04
N LEU A 211 16.68 12.52 -4.16
CA LEU A 211 16.91 11.08 -4.32
C LEU A 211 15.70 10.43 -5.01
N ASP A 212 15.80 10.24 -6.31
CA ASP A 212 14.75 9.59 -7.10
C ASP A 212 14.86 8.06 -6.98
N ILE A 213 13.99 7.46 -6.17
CA ILE A 213 13.92 6.01 -5.94
C ILE A 213 13.02 5.41 -7.01
N SER A 214 13.60 4.69 -7.97
CA SER A 214 12.85 4.00 -9.01
C SER A 214 12.11 2.76 -8.45
N PHE A 215 11.16 2.24 -9.25
CA PHE A 215 10.45 1.02 -8.91
C PHE A 215 11.40 -0.16 -8.63
N VAL A 216 12.45 -0.31 -9.46
CA VAL A 216 13.46 -1.37 -9.29
C VAL A 216 14.35 -1.13 -8.08
N ASP A 217 14.74 0.12 -7.81
CA ASP A 217 15.60 0.41 -6.65
C ASP A 217 14.89 0.07 -5.34
N TRP A 218 13.58 0.35 -5.27
CA TRP A 218 12.76 -0.10 -4.15
C TRP A 218 12.74 -1.62 -4.04
N MET A 219 12.52 -2.35 -5.14
CA MET A 219 12.46 -3.81 -5.15
C MET A 219 13.77 -4.48 -4.73
N LYS A 220 14.93 -3.88 -5.03
CA LYS A 220 16.25 -4.39 -4.59
C LYS A 220 16.35 -4.53 -3.07
N VAL A 221 15.61 -3.71 -2.32
CA VAL A 221 15.55 -3.77 -0.86
C VAL A 221 14.29 -4.48 -0.37
N GLY A 222 13.13 -4.12 -0.92
CA GLY A 222 11.84 -4.60 -0.48
C GLY A 222 11.62 -6.10 -0.70
N VAL A 223 12.05 -6.63 -1.86
CA VAL A 223 11.89 -8.07 -2.17
C VAL A 223 12.76 -8.96 -1.28
N PRO A 224 14.06 -8.71 -1.11
CA PRO A 224 14.89 -9.50 -0.16
C PRO A 224 14.37 -9.43 1.28
N LEU A 225 13.97 -8.24 1.73
CA LEU A 225 13.40 -8.06 3.06
C LEU A 225 12.14 -8.92 3.26
N SER A 226 11.22 -8.85 2.31
CA SER A 226 9.99 -9.65 2.34
C SER A 226 10.26 -11.15 2.25
N ALA A 227 11.25 -11.56 1.44
CA ALA A 227 11.65 -12.95 1.32
C ALA A 227 12.23 -13.55 2.62
N VAL A 228 12.80 -12.71 3.50
CA VAL A 228 13.25 -13.12 4.85
C VAL A 228 12.10 -13.02 5.85
N MET A 229 11.33 -11.93 5.84
CA MET A 229 10.27 -11.70 6.83
C MET A 229 9.13 -12.71 6.71
N LEU A 230 8.77 -13.13 5.49
CA LEU A 230 7.65 -14.03 5.27
C LEU A 230 7.86 -15.41 5.93
N PRO A 231 8.96 -16.14 5.68
CA PRO A 231 9.22 -17.40 6.36
C PRO A 231 9.45 -17.23 7.87
N CYS A 232 10.07 -16.15 8.32
CA CYS A 232 10.19 -15.84 9.75
C CYS A 232 8.84 -15.71 10.41
N SER A 233 7.94 -14.92 9.83
CA SER A 233 6.58 -14.74 10.34
C SER A 233 5.78 -16.04 10.32
N TRP A 234 5.91 -16.84 9.27
CA TRP A 234 5.31 -18.17 9.18
C TRP A 234 5.80 -19.10 10.29
N LEU A 235 7.11 -19.15 10.53
CA LEU A 235 7.70 -19.98 11.61
C LEU A 235 7.17 -19.54 12.99
N ILE A 236 7.14 -18.24 13.24
CA ILE A 236 6.62 -17.69 14.50
C ILE A 236 5.14 -18.07 14.69
N LEU A 237 4.30 -17.84 13.68
CA LEU A 237 2.88 -18.15 13.74
C LEU A 237 2.63 -19.66 13.95
N THR A 238 3.29 -20.52 13.15
CA THR A 238 2.94 -21.94 13.09
C THR A 238 3.70 -22.83 14.07
N ARG A 239 4.85 -22.38 14.60
CA ARG A 239 5.69 -23.17 15.49
C ARG A 239 5.76 -22.65 16.93
N ILE A 240 5.72 -21.32 17.10
CA ILE A 240 5.89 -20.68 18.41
C ILE A 240 4.52 -20.35 19.01
N ILE A 241 3.68 -19.59 18.29
CA ILE A 241 2.43 -19.06 18.83
C ILE A 241 1.32 -20.14 18.78
N PHE A 242 0.96 -20.63 17.61
CA PHE A 242 -0.22 -21.47 17.43
C PHE A 242 0.07 -22.97 17.32
N LYS A 243 1.35 -23.38 17.10
CA LYS A 243 1.81 -24.79 17.06
C LYS A 243 0.96 -25.69 16.17
N VAL A 244 0.75 -25.29 14.91
CA VAL A 244 -0.05 -26.05 13.94
C VAL A 244 0.69 -27.33 13.53
N LYS A 245 0.16 -28.52 13.91
CA LYS A 245 0.79 -29.82 13.70
C LYS A 245 -0.23 -30.87 13.32
N PHE A 246 -0.78 -30.76 12.12
CA PHE A 246 -1.66 -31.82 11.56
C PHE A 246 -1.47 -31.91 10.07
N GLU A 247 -1.83 -33.05 9.49
CA GLU A 247 -1.91 -33.23 8.06
C GLU A 247 -3.30 -32.87 7.55
N THR A 248 -3.35 -32.21 6.41
CA THR A 248 -4.61 -31.84 5.78
C THR A 248 -5.28 -33.06 5.18
N SER A 249 -6.60 -33.06 5.15
CA SER A 249 -7.39 -34.12 4.54
C SER A 249 -7.34 -34.07 3.01
N THR A 250 -7.68 -35.19 2.37
CA THR A 250 -7.86 -35.28 0.90
C THR A 250 -8.96 -34.35 0.40
N GLU A 251 -9.98 -34.12 1.22
CA GLU A 251 -11.09 -33.21 0.94
C GLU A 251 -10.64 -31.74 0.89
N THR A 252 -9.66 -31.36 1.71
CA THR A 252 -9.08 -30.01 1.63
C THR A 252 -8.35 -29.78 0.31
N ILE A 253 -7.61 -30.78 -0.16
CA ILE A 253 -6.90 -30.73 -1.44
C ILE A 253 -7.92 -30.73 -2.59
N ALA A 254 -8.96 -31.57 -2.50
CA ALA A 254 -10.04 -31.63 -3.48
C ALA A 254 -10.76 -30.28 -3.60
N LEU A 255 -11.11 -29.64 -2.47
CA LEU A 255 -11.73 -28.30 -2.47
C LEU A 255 -10.92 -27.29 -3.31
N LEU A 256 -9.61 -27.20 -3.08
CA LEU A 256 -8.76 -26.26 -3.81
C LEU A 256 -8.65 -26.62 -5.29
N SER A 257 -8.65 -27.94 -5.63
CA SER A 257 -8.66 -28.42 -7.00
C SER A 257 -9.97 -28.08 -7.70
N ASP A 258 -11.11 -28.33 -7.05
CA ASP A 258 -12.43 -28.03 -7.57
C ASP A 258 -12.60 -26.53 -7.83
N MET A 259 -12.18 -25.68 -6.88
CA MET A 259 -12.18 -24.23 -7.07
C MET A 259 -11.32 -23.79 -8.26
N LYS A 260 -10.21 -24.48 -8.54
CA LYS A 260 -9.37 -24.22 -9.72
C LYS A 260 -10.05 -24.69 -11.00
N GLU A 261 -10.73 -25.84 -10.99
CA GLU A 261 -11.47 -26.37 -12.12
C GLU A 261 -12.67 -25.49 -12.49
N GLU A 262 -13.39 -24.96 -11.50
CA GLU A 262 -14.49 -24.00 -11.70
C GLU A 262 -14.06 -22.73 -12.46
N LEU A 263 -12.81 -22.29 -12.31
CA LEU A 263 -12.29 -21.17 -13.10
C LEU A 263 -12.12 -21.50 -14.59
N GLY A 264 -12.07 -22.78 -14.93
CA GLY A 264 -11.90 -23.27 -16.29
C GLY A 264 -10.59 -22.82 -16.96
N SER A 265 -10.56 -22.88 -18.30
CA SER A 265 -9.41 -22.40 -19.09
C SER A 265 -9.26 -20.88 -19.03
N LEU A 266 -8.06 -20.39 -19.33
CA LEU A 266 -7.76 -18.95 -19.37
C LEU A 266 -8.64 -18.30 -20.46
N ARG A 267 -9.45 -17.31 -20.07
CA ARG A 267 -10.32 -16.59 -21.00
C ARG A 267 -9.54 -15.50 -21.74
N GLY A 268 -10.03 -15.11 -22.91
CA GLY A 268 -9.40 -14.07 -23.73
C GLY A 268 -9.09 -12.77 -22.98
N PRO A 269 -10.04 -12.18 -22.22
CA PRO A 269 -9.78 -11.01 -21.40
C PRO A 269 -8.71 -11.21 -20.32
N GLU A 270 -8.72 -12.37 -19.64
CA GLU A 270 -7.71 -12.69 -18.61
C GLU A 270 -6.30 -12.69 -19.20
N TYR A 271 -6.15 -13.32 -20.39
CA TYR A 271 -4.86 -13.34 -21.10
C TYR A 271 -4.38 -11.94 -21.49
N LYS A 272 -5.30 -11.09 -22.00
CA LYS A 272 -4.96 -9.71 -22.38
C LYS A 272 -4.54 -8.89 -21.17
N VAL A 273 -5.24 -8.98 -20.04
CA VAL A 273 -4.86 -8.30 -18.78
C VAL A 273 -3.52 -8.82 -18.28
N LEU A 274 -3.30 -10.13 -18.30
CA LEU A 274 -2.02 -10.74 -17.92
C LEU A 274 -0.89 -10.23 -18.81
N LEU A 275 -1.10 -10.12 -20.12
CA LEU A 275 -0.10 -9.60 -21.06
C LEU A 275 0.24 -8.13 -20.75
N VAL A 276 -0.78 -7.27 -20.57
CA VAL A 276 -0.57 -5.86 -20.20
C VAL A 276 0.21 -5.77 -18.88
N PHE A 277 -0.16 -6.57 -17.89
CA PHE A 277 0.52 -6.60 -16.61
C PHE A 277 1.99 -7.03 -16.73
N ILE A 278 2.27 -8.13 -17.46
CA ILE A 278 3.66 -8.61 -17.67
C ILE A 278 4.49 -7.56 -18.41
N LEU A 279 3.93 -6.94 -19.44
CA LEU A 279 4.63 -5.88 -20.19
C LEU A 279 4.91 -4.66 -19.31
N THR A 280 3.99 -4.28 -18.45
CA THR A 280 4.17 -3.18 -17.48
C THR A 280 5.27 -3.51 -16.47
N ALA A 281 5.23 -4.69 -15.87
CA ALA A 281 6.24 -5.14 -14.92
C ALA A 281 7.63 -5.23 -15.60
N ALA A 282 7.70 -5.74 -16.82
CA ALA A 282 8.94 -5.77 -17.61
C ALA A 282 9.44 -4.34 -17.92
N ALA A 283 8.54 -3.42 -18.30
CA ALA A 283 8.91 -2.03 -18.57
C ALA A 283 9.48 -1.34 -17.31
N TRP A 284 8.90 -1.59 -16.12
CA TRP A 284 9.48 -1.10 -14.88
C TRP A 284 10.84 -1.72 -14.58
N MET A 285 10.99 -3.05 -14.73
CA MET A 285 12.26 -3.74 -14.46
C MET A 285 13.38 -3.34 -15.41
N PHE A 286 13.07 -3.09 -16.67
CA PHE A 286 14.05 -2.73 -17.69
C PHE A 286 14.05 -1.24 -18.04
N ARG A 287 13.50 -0.38 -17.19
CA ARG A 287 13.39 1.05 -17.43
C ARG A 287 14.71 1.69 -17.83
N THR A 288 15.80 1.38 -17.12
CA THR A 288 17.14 1.91 -17.43
C THR A 288 17.65 1.55 -18.83
N LEU A 289 17.20 0.41 -19.38
CA LEU A 289 17.51 0.03 -20.76
C LEU A 289 16.60 0.77 -21.74
N ILE A 290 15.36 1.02 -21.36
CA ILE A 290 14.37 1.76 -22.17
C ILE A 290 14.78 3.22 -22.31
N ASP A 291 15.31 3.84 -21.25
CA ASP A 291 15.80 5.24 -21.27
C ASP A 291 16.95 5.47 -22.26
N ASN A 292 17.68 4.42 -22.66
CA ASN A 292 18.72 4.51 -23.70
C ASN A 292 18.14 4.60 -25.14
N ILE A 293 16.82 4.42 -25.31
CA ILE A 293 16.15 4.51 -26.59
C ILE A 293 15.67 5.96 -26.76
N THR A 294 16.26 6.71 -27.68
CA THR A 294 16.03 8.16 -27.89
C THR A 294 14.55 8.56 -27.97
N PHE A 295 13.68 7.70 -28.49
CA PHE A 295 12.23 7.98 -28.57
C PHE A 295 11.49 7.78 -27.25
N LEU A 296 12.06 7.03 -26.31
CA LEU A 296 11.47 6.67 -25.01
C LEU A 296 12.20 7.35 -23.85
N GLU A 297 13.16 8.21 -24.16
CA GLU A 297 13.89 9.01 -23.19
C GLU A 297 12.91 9.86 -22.36
N GLY A 298 13.03 9.77 -21.04
CA GLY A 298 12.12 10.46 -20.10
C GLY A 298 10.84 9.70 -19.74
N LEU A 299 10.67 8.44 -20.19
CA LEU A 299 9.56 7.60 -19.76
C LEU A 299 9.73 7.23 -18.27
N SER A 300 8.92 7.86 -17.41
CA SER A 300 8.93 7.60 -15.96
C SER A 300 8.13 6.34 -15.58
N ASP A 301 8.36 5.83 -14.36
CA ASP A 301 7.55 4.72 -13.82
C ASP A 301 6.04 5.06 -13.80
N ALA A 302 5.70 6.31 -13.50
CA ALA A 302 4.32 6.80 -13.59
C ALA A 302 3.80 6.82 -15.04
N GLY A 303 4.64 7.22 -16.01
CA GLY A 303 4.31 7.18 -17.42
C GLY A 303 4.00 5.77 -17.91
N ILE A 304 4.81 4.79 -17.54
CA ILE A 304 4.59 3.37 -17.83
C ILE A 304 3.24 2.91 -17.26
N ALA A 305 2.95 3.22 -15.99
CA ALA A 305 1.68 2.87 -15.35
C ALA A 305 0.48 3.48 -16.06
N MET A 306 0.57 4.74 -16.46
CA MET A 306 -0.50 5.45 -17.17
C MET A 306 -0.72 4.92 -18.59
N ILE A 307 0.34 4.59 -19.34
CA ILE A 307 0.23 3.96 -20.66
C ILE A 307 -0.45 2.61 -20.55
N ALA A 308 -0.05 1.77 -19.58
CA ALA A 308 -0.68 0.49 -19.32
C ALA A 308 -2.17 0.63 -18.97
N SER A 309 -2.50 1.63 -18.12
CA SER A 309 -3.88 1.92 -17.74
C SER A 309 -4.73 2.34 -18.94
N LEU A 310 -4.22 3.24 -19.78
CA LEU A 310 -4.89 3.65 -21.01
C LEU A 310 -5.11 2.45 -21.94
N ALA A 311 -4.10 1.58 -22.08
CA ALA A 311 -4.23 0.36 -22.89
C ALA A 311 -5.38 -0.54 -22.37
N LEU A 312 -5.56 -0.66 -21.05
CA LEU A 312 -6.67 -1.43 -20.46
C LEU A 312 -8.06 -0.87 -20.82
N PHE A 313 -8.21 0.44 -20.94
CA PHE A 313 -9.46 1.06 -21.40
C PHE A 313 -9.69 0.90 -22.91
N LEU A 314 -8.61 0.91 -23.69
CA LEU A 314 -8.69 0.89 -25.16
C LEU A 314 -8.76 -0.51 -25.77
N ILE A 315 -8.16 -1.51 -25.13
CA ILE A 315 -8.17 -2.89 -25.63
C ILE A 315 -9.55 -3.51 -25.40
N PRO A 316 -10.25 -3.94 -26.50
CA PRO A 316 -11.56 -4.58 -26.35
C PRO A 316 -11.44 -5.89 -25.55
N SER A 317 -12.36 -6.12 -24.63
CA SER A 317 -12.42 -7.37 -23.86
C SER A 317 -12.55 -8.58 -24.78
N GLY A 318 -13.41 -8.49 -25.77
CA GLY A 318 -13.78 -9.59 -26.65
C GLY A 318 -14.70 -10.60 -25.96
N ASP A 319 -15.20 -10.26 -24.78
CA ASP A 319 -16.22 -11.03 -24.08
C ASP A 319 -17.59 -10.81 -24.75
N LYS A 320 -18.36 -11.90 -24.93
CA LYS A 320 -19.66 -11.83 -25.59
C LYS A 320 -20.74 -11.18 -24.70
N GLU A 321 -20.59 -11.33 -23.40
CA GLU A 321 -21.55 -10.81 -22.40
C GLU A 321 -21.19 -9.41 -21.95
N LYS A 322 -19.90 -9.09 -21.86
CA LYS A 322 -19.38 -7.78 -21.41
C LYS A 322 -18.75 -7.04 -22.59
N LYS A 323 -19.59 -6.33 -23.35
CA LYS A 323 -19.12 -5.43 -24.43
C LYS A 323 -18.41 -4.25 -23.82
N GLY A 324 -17.17 -3.99 -24.22
CA GLY A 324 -16.38 -2.85 -23.72
C GLY A 324 -14.89 -3.13 -23.70
N GLY A 325 -14.13 -2.25 -23.08
CA GLY A 325 -12.70 -2.43 -22.82
C GLY A 325 -12.40 -3.47 -21.76
N LEU A 326 -11.13 -3.81 -21.59
CA LEU A 326 -10.70 -4.65 -20.45
C LEU A 326 -11.06 -3.96 -19.12
N LEU A 327 -11.02 -2.64 -19.09
CA LEU A 327 -11.43 -1.80 -17.98
C LEU A 327 -12.41 -0.75 -18.50
N GLU A 328 -13.45 -0.44 -17.73
CA GLU A 328 -14.39 0.64 -17.98
C GLU A 328 -14.25 1.72 -16.90
N TRP A 329 -14.61 2.96 -17.23
CA TRP A 329 -14.48 4.06 -16.27
C TRP A 329 -15.28 3.82 -14.99
N GLN A 330 -16.43 3.16 -15.11
CA GLN A 330 -17.24 2.79 -13.94
C GLN A 330 -16.52 1.82 -13.01
N ASP A 331 -15.74 0.88 -13.54
CA ASP A 331 -14.90 -0.02 -12.72
C ASP A 331 -13.88 0.80 -11.92
N ALA A 332 -13.25 1.79 -12.57
CA ALA A 332 -12.30 2.67 -11.92
C ALA A 332 -12.95 3.54 -10.84
N GLN A 333 -14.13 4.12 -11.10
CA GLN A 333 -14.85 4.93 -10.13
C GLN A 333 -15.15 4.19 -8.83
N VAL A 334 -15.52 2.90 -8.93
CA VAL A 334 -15.94 2.09 -7.79
C VAL A 334 -14.75 1.48 -7.05
N ASN A 335 -13.75 0.99 -7.78
CA ASN A 335 -12.72 0.14 -7.20
C ASN A 335 -11.38 0.85 -6.96
N VAL A 336 -11.10 1.99 -7.60
CA VAL A 336 -9.91 2.78 -7.30
C VAL A 336 -10.09 3.48 -5.95
N PRO A 337 -9.14 3.36 -5.03
CA PRO A 337 -9.21 4.01 -3.73
C PRO A 337 -8.83 5.50 -3.84
N TRP A 338 -9.72 6.30 -4.44
CA TRP A 338 -9.52 7.74 -4.69
C TRP A 338 -9.10 8.51 -3.43
N GLY A 339 -9.64 8.10 -2.26
CA GLY A 339 -9.29 8.70 -0.99
C GLY A 339 -7.81 8.56 -0.62
N LEU A 340 -7.12 7.49 -1.05
CA LEU A 340 -5.68 7.34 -0.85
C LEU A 340 -4.86 8.30 -1.71
N LEU A 341 -5.30 8.55 -2.95
CA LEU A 341 -4.60 9.50 -3.82
C LEU A 341 -4.67 10.91 -3.23
N VAL A 342 -5.84 11.28 -2.71
CA VAL A 342 -6.03 12.56 -1.98
C VAL A 342 -5.18 12.58 -0.69
N LEU A 343 -5.13 11.46 0.06
CA LEU A 343 -4.32 11.34 1.26
C LEU A 343 -2.84 11.58 0.98
N PHE A 344 -2.31 11.03 -0.13
CA PHE A 344 -0.92 11.27 -0.55
C PHE A 344 -0.67 12.74 -0.82
N GLY A 345 -1.55 13.38 -1.59
CA GLY A 345 -1.44 14.81 -1.87
C GLY A 345 -1.40 15.67 -0.60
N GLY A 346 -2.34 15.42 0.33
CA GLY A 346 -2.42 16.16 1.59
C GLY A 346 -1.24 15.90 2.51
N GLY A 347 -0.77 14.65 2.59
CA GLY A 347 0.42 14.29 3.36
C GLY A 347 1.69 14.95 2.83
N LEU A 348 1.90 14.91 1.50
CA LEU A 348 3.02 15.58 0.84
C LEU A 348 2.94 17.10 0.96
N SER A 349 1.73 17.69 0.85
CA SER A 349 1.53 19.13 1.03
C SER A 349 1.89 19.56 2.45
N LEU A 350 1.47 18.80 3.46
CA LEU A 350 1.83 19.06 4.85
C LEU A 350 3.35 18.92 5.08
N ALA A 351 3.96 17.84 4.56
CA ALA A 351 5.39 17.60 4.68
C ALA A 351 6.21 18.73 4.03
N ASN A 352 5.80 19.19 2.85
CA ASN A 352 6.43 20.30 2.15
C ASN A 352 6.30 21.61 2.96
N ALA A 353 5.14 21.92 3.52
CA ALA A 353 4.96 23.09 4.37
C ALA A 353 5.84 23.02 5.64
N VAL A 354 5.90 21.85 6.30
CA VAL A 354 6.77 21.63 7.48
C VAL A 354 8.25 21.91 7.14
N GLN A 355 8.68 21.49 5.94
CA GLN A 355 10.05 21.67 5.47
C GLN A 355 10.33 23.14 5.08
N THR A 356 9.51 23.71 4.19
CA THR A 356 9.74 25.04 3.60
C THR A 356 9.56 26.19 4.58
N THR A 357 8.70 26.04 5.58
CA THR A 357 8.54 27.05 6.65
C THR A 357 9.64 26.99 7.71
N GLY A 358 10.47 25.92 7.71
CA GLY A 358 11.54 25.73 8.71
C GLY A 358 11.06 25.09 10.02
N LEU A 359 9.79 24.64 10.10
CA LEU A 359 9.26 23.99 11.30
C LEU A 359 10.05 22.73 11.67
N ALA A 360 10.45 21.91 10.68
CA ALA A 360 11.25 20.70 10.92
C ALA A 360 12.61 21.03 11.58
N ILE A 361 13.28 22.06 11.09
CA ILE A 361 14.58 22.51 11.63
C ILE A 361 14.42 23.02 13.05
N TRP A 362 13.42 23.87 13.30
CA TRP A 362 13.15 24.40 14.63
C TRP A 362 12.84 23.27 15.64
N MET A 363 12.00 22.30 15.27
CA MET A 363 11.72 21.14 16.11
C MET A 363 12.97 20.30 16.38
N GLY A 364 13.84 20.13 15.38
CA GLY A 364 15.12 19.43 15.53
C GLY A 364 16.04 20.12 16.53
N ASN A 365 16.08 21.46 16.52
CA ASN A 365 16.90 22.24 17.45
C ASN A 365 16.39 22.24 18.90
N LEU A 366 15.14 21.84 19.15
CA LEU A 366 14.61 21.63 20.50
C LEU A 366 15.11 20.35 21.16
N LEU A 367 15.66 19.41 20.37
CA LEU A 367 16.22 18.17 20.92
C LEU A 367 17.58 18.47 21.58
N PRO A 368 17.85 17.94 22.80
CA PRO A 368 19.15 18.12 23.45
C PRO A 368 20.28 17.62 22.56
N GLU A 369 21.42 18.31 22.55
CA GLU A 369 22.60 18.00 21.72
C GLU A 369 23.13 16.56 21.88
N GLY A 370 22.71 15.82 22.90
CA GLY A 370 23.02 14.40 23.10
C GLY A 370 22.16 13.41 22.29
N ILE A 371 21.07 13.85 21.66
CA ILE A 371 20.20 13.03 20.81
C ILE A 371 20.33 13.52 19.37
N ASN A 372 21.52 13.44 18.82
CA ASN A 372 21.77 13.77 17.42
C ASN A 372 21.30 12.64 16.50
N LEU A 373 19.97 12.48 16.35
CA LEU A 373 19.34 11.57 15.37
C LEU A 373 19.80 11.89 13.94
N VAL A 374 20.13 13.17 13.67
CA VAL A 374 20.66 13.62 12.38
C VAL A 374 22.10 13.16 12.19
N SER A 375 22.94 13.14 13.23
CA SER A 375 24.33 12.67 13.12
C SER A 375 24.41 11.16 12.90
N VAL A 376 23.51 10.38 13.47
CA VAL A 376 23.44 8.92 13.25
C VAL A 376 23.01 8.61 11.81
N SER A 377 22.07 9.34 11.25
CA SER A 377 21.67 9.19 9.85
C SER A 377 22.77 9.64 8.88
N TYR A 378 23.47 10.75 9.17
CA TYR A 378 24.54 11.27 8.30
C TYR A 378 25.77 10.37 8.31
N THR A 379 26.17 9.79 9.45
CA THR A 379 27.33 8.91 9.54
C THR A 379 27.11 7.55 8.88
N HIS A 380 25.87 7.06 8.80
CA HIS A 380 25.56 5.82 8.10
C HIS A 380 25.27 5.97 6.61
N LEU A 381 24.85 7.17 6.15
CA LEU A 381 24.62 7.46 4.74
C LEU A 381 25.85 8.01 3.99
N THR A 382 26.88 8.46 4.71
CA THR A 382 28.12 9.00 4.11
C THR A 382 29.31 8.06 4.16
N LEU A 383 29.13 6.76 4.37
CA LEU A 383 30.18 5.74 4.20
C LEU A 383 30.31 5.37 2.71
N PRO A 384 31.52 5.07 2.24
CA PRO A 384 32.42 5.99 1.57
C PRO A 384 32.35 5.84 0.06
N THR A 385 32.10 6.90 -0.67
CA THR A 385 32.53 7.00 -2.06
C THR A 385 33.96 7.58 -2.11
N LYS A 386 34.90 6.87 -1.53
CA LYS A 386 36.34 7.11 -1.77
C LYS A 386 37.10 5.81 -1.61
N ALA A 387 37.22 5.06 -2.69
CA ALA A 387 38.37 4.28 -3.09
C ALA A 387 38.24 4.00 -4.59
#